data_cdd89335d989a49bb94f274794d34e45
#
_entry.id   cdd89335d989a49bb94f274794d34e45
#
_cell.length_a   1.000
_cell.length_b   1.000
_cell.length_c   1.000
_cell.angle_alpha   90.00
_cell.angle_beta   90.00
_cell.angle_gamma   90.00
#
_symmetry.space_group_name_H-M   'P 1'
#
loop_
_entity.id
_entity.type
_entity.pdbx_description
1 polymer ?
#
loop_
_entity_poly.entity_id
_entity_poly.type
_entity_poly.pdbx_seq_one_letter_code
_entity_poly.pdbx_strand_id
1 'polypeptide(L)'
;MKKVFALVAVCCLAVTAALFTSCNSDQKSSYQYIVALDDTVEQDPAMCMQFELNGLPIIKAEMEKTSDQAGSIIYKDTKANADKRAKDAFASGIAKLREGGIGSYAGLIVVLKGMDNDTNKWNVIDRVTL
;
A
#
# COMPACT_ATOMS: atom_id res chain seq x y z
N MET A 1 44.91 3.63 8.52
CA MET A 1 44.23 4.29 8.52
C MET A 1 43.99 4.59 8.33
N LYS A 2 43.83 4.15 8.30
CA LYS A 2 43.13 4.73 8.30
C LYS A 2 42.73 4.43 8.02
N LYS A 3 42.89 3.85 7.92
CA LYS A 3 42.16 4.06 7.81
C LYS A 3 41.59 3.50 8.00
N VAL A 4 42.08 3.05 8.20
CA VAL A 4 41.20 3.21 8.39
C VAL A 4 40.78 3.13 8.78
N PHE A 5 41.02 2.79 8.97
CA PHE A 5 40.18 3.37 9.32
C PHE A 5 39.66 3.29 9.00
N ALA A 6 40.33 2.85 8.84
CA ALA A 6 39.58 3.40 8.51
C ALA A 6 39.27 2.84 8.11
N LEU A 7 39.08 2.00 8.15
CA LEU A 7 38.21 2.10 7.81
C LEU A 7 37.65 1.52 8.23
N VAL A 8 38.09 0.93 8.51
CA VAL A 8 37.18 1.11 8.91
C VAL A 8 36.77 1.52 9.20
N ALA A 9 36.86 1.30 9.36
CA ALA A 9 35.99 2.17 9.51
C ALA A 9 35.70 2.40 8.95
N VAL A 10 35.63 2.04 8.48
CA VAL A 10 34.80 2.59 7.93
C VAL A 10 34.34 1.96 7.69
N CYS A 11 34.44 1.10 7.62
CA CYS A 11 33.54 1.01 7.45
C CYS A 11 33.05 0.81 7.94
N CYS A 12 33.16 0.59 8.44
CA CYS A 12 32.26 0.96 8.93
C CYS A 12 32.04 1.69 8.84
N LEU A 13 32.39 1.67 8.61
CA LEU A 13 31.74 2.60 8.42
C LEU A 13 31.50 2.64 7.60
N ALA A 14 32.27 2.29 7.26
CA ALA A 14 31.40 2.68 6.47
C ALA A 14 30.92 1.76 6.32
N VAL A 15 31.39 1.13 6.55
CA VAL A 15 30.36 0.75 6.50
C VAL A 15 29.73 1.16 7.36
N THR A 16 29.96 1.47 7.76
CA THR A 16 28.98 1.94 8.38
C THR A 16 28.41 3.17 7.95
N ALA A 17 29.01 4.16 7.63
CA ALA A 17 28.33 5.35 7.29
C ALA A 17 27.61 5.26 5.99
N ALA A 18 28.24 4.78 5.06
CA ALA A 18 27.57 4.59 3.80
C ALA A 18 26.44 3.65 3.92
N LEU A 19 26.56 2.75 4.82
CA LEU A 19 25.50 1.82 5.05
C LEU A 19 24.29 2.48 5.62
N PHE A 20 24.44 3.52 6.40
CA PHE A 20 23.31 4.05 7.10
C PHE A 20 22.29 4.65 6.20
N THR A 21 22.70 5.39 5.20
CA THR A 21 21.72 6.00 4.34
C THR A 21 21.07 5.02 3.40
N SER A 22 21.82 4.07 2.91
CA SER A 22 21.25 3.11 1.98
C SER A 22 20.40 2.08 2.69
N CYS A 23 20.70 1.79 3.93
CA CYS A 23 19.94 0.79 4.65
C CYS A 23 18.53 1.19 4.94
N ASN A 24 18.22 2.48 5.02
CA ASN A 24 16.88 2.90 5.30
C ASN A 24 15.90 2.47 4.23
N SER A 25 16.30 2.44 2.98
CA SER A 25 15.42 2.02 1.90
C SER A 25 15.18 0.52 1.88
N ASP A 26 16.09 -0.25 2.48
CA ASP A 26 15.97 -1.71 2.54
C ASP A 26 15.40 -2.20 3.85
N GLN A 27 15.12 -1.30 4.77
CA GLN A 27 14.65 -1.67 6.08
C GLN A 27 13.18 -2.08 6.01
N LYS A 28 12.86 -3.19 6.64
CA LYS A 28 11.50 -3.70 6.67
C LYS A 28 10.74 -3.07 7.82
N SER A 29 9.50 -2.74 7.57
CA SER A 29 8.57 -2.19 8.55
C SER A 29 7.18 -2.69 8.23
N SER A 30 6.23 -2.35 9.10
CA SER A 30 4.83 -2.66 8.85
C SER A 30 4.19 -1.47 8.15
N TYR A 31 3.61 -1.68 6.99
CA TYR A 31 2.93 -0.65 6.23
C TYR A 31 1.46 -1.01 6.09
N GLN A 32 0.61 -0.07 6.41
CA GLN A 32 -0.84 -0.27 6.41
C GLN A 32 -1.45 0.36 5.16
N TYR A 33 -2.48 -0.30 4.64
CA TYR A 33 -3.16 0.15 3.43
C TYR A 33 -4.67 0.11 3.64
N ILE A 34 -5.37 1.00 2.95
CA ILE A 34 -6.83 1.00 2.91
C ILE A 34 -7.31 1.22 1.49
N VAL A 35 -8.52 0.75 1.23
CA VAL A 35 -9.21 1.00 -0.04
C VAL A 35 -10.38 1.91 0.26
N ALA A 36 -10.58 2.91 -0.58
CA ALA A 36 -11.64 3.87 -0.38
C ALA A 36 -12.10 4.43 -1.73
N LEU A 37 -13.23 5.10 -1.73
CA LEU A 37 -13.63 5.90 -2.88
C LEU A 37 -12.78 7.16 -2.94
N ASP A 38 -12.53 7.64 -4.15
CA ASP A 38 -11.77 8.88 -4.33
C ASP A 38 -12.63 10.05 -3.87
N ASP A 39 -12.20 10.73 -2.82
CA ASP A 39 -12.93 11.85 -2.25
C ASP A 39 -12.50 13.19 -2.82
N THR A 40 -11.60 13.19 -3.80
CA THR A 40 -11.18 14.42 -4.47
C THR A 40 -12.08 14.80 -5.66
N VAL A 41 -12.98 13.90 -6.02
CA VAL A 41 -13.94 14.13 -7.10
C VAL A 41 -15.34 13.82 -6.60
N GLU A 42 -16.31 14.49 -7.20
CA GLU A 42 -17.71 14.26 -6.86
C GLU A 42 -18.19 12.99 -7.53
N GLN A 43 -18.85 12.10 -6.75
CA GLN A 43 -19.36 10.85 -7.27
C GLN A 43 -20.78 10.66 -6.77
N ASP A 44 -21.58 9.88 -7.51
CA ASP A 44 -23.00 9.65 -7.19
C ASP A 44 -23.14 9.01 -5.80
N PRO A 45 -23.82 9.67 -4.85
CA PRO A 45 -23.94 9.13 -3.50
C PRO A 45 -24.58 7.76 -3.42
N ALA A 46 -25.58 7.48 -4.27
CA ALA A 46 -26.27 6.19 -4.26
C ALA A 46 -25.32 5.06 -4.70
N MET A 47 -24.51 5.33 -5.73
CA MET A 47 -23.51 4.35 -6.18
C MET A 47 -22.43 4.16 -5.13
N CYS A 48 -22.01 5.24 -4.50
CA CYS A 48 -21.00 5.18 -3.44
C CYS A 48 -21.48 4.29 -2.29
N MET A 49 -22.73 4.47 -1.86
CA MET A 49 -23.29 3.66 -0.79
C MET A 49 -23.35 2.19 -1.17
N GLN A 50 -23.83 1.88 -2.37
CA GLN A 50 -23.88 0.50 -2.85
C GLN A 50 -22.50 -0.13 -2.87
N PHE A 51 -21.51 0.62 -3.33
CA PHE A 51 -20.14 0.13 -3.38
C PHE A 51 -19.60 -0.14 -1.97
N GLU A 52 -19.81 0.79 -1.05
CA GLU A 52 -19.28 0.64 0.30
C GLU A 52 -19.92 -0.55 1.03
N LEU A 53 -21.19 -0.83 0.76
CA LEU A 53 -21.86 -1.94 1.42
C LEU A 53 -21.57 -3.30 0.77
N ASN A 54 -21.42 -3.34 -0.54
CA ASN A 54 -21.37 -4.60 -1.27
C ASN A 54 -20.09 -4.83 -2.06
N GLY A 55 -19.46 -3.78 -2.59
CA GLY A 55 -18.28 -3.91 -3.42
C GLY A 55 -16.98 -3.84 -2.65
N LEU A 56 -16.87 -2.85 -1.78
CA LEU A 56 -15.66 -2.64 -0.99
C LEU A 56 -15.28 -3.87 -0.16
N PRO A 57 -16.23 -4.56 0.51
CA PRO A 57 -15.86 -5.77 1.26
C PRO A 57 -15.23 -6.86 0.40
N ILE A 58 -15.60 -6.97 -0.87
CA ILE A 58 -15.03 -7.96 -1.78
C ILE A 58 -13.56 -7.65 -2.02
N ILE A 59 -13.24 -6.38 -2.29
CA ILE A 59 -11.85 -5.96 -2.51
C ILE A 59 -11.03 -6.17 -1.25
N LYS A 60 -11.55 -5.75 -0.11
CA LYS A 60 -10.84 -5.86 1.16
C LYS A 60 -10.58 -7.32 1.51
N ALA A 61 -11.57 -8.19 1.34
CA ALA A 61 -11.40 -9.61 1.64
C ALA A 61 -10.30 -10.22 0.79
N GLU A 62 -10.24 -9.85 -0.48
CA GLU A 62 -9.21 -10.36 -1.37
C GLU A 62 -7.82 -9.87 -0.97
N MET A 63 -7.72 -8.60 -0.56
CA MET A 63 -6.45 -8.04 -0.11
C MET A 63 -6.00 -8.63 1.22
N GLU A 64 -6.95 -8.94 2.10
CA GLU A 64 -6.62 -9.52 3.40
C GLU A 64 -6.00 -10.91 3.27
N LYS A 65 -6.27 -11.61 2.17
CA LYS A 65 -5.67 -12.93 1.96
C LYS A 65 -4.15 -12.90 1.91
N THR A 66 -3.57 -11.78 1.48
CA THR A 66 -2.11 -11.63 1.38
C THR A 66 -1.52 -10.78 2.49
N SER A 67 -2.37 -10.25 3.37
CA SER A 67 -1.92 -9.42 4.48
C SER A 67 -1.14 -10.24 5.50
N ASP A 68 -0.15 -9.62 6.11
CA ASP A 68 0.64 -10.26 7.15
C ASP A 68 -0.01 -10.17 8.53
N GLN A 69 -1.18 -9.53 8.62
CA GLN A 69 -1.91 -9.41 9.87
C GLN A 69 -3.41 -9.55 9.60
N ALA A 70 -4.07 -10.40 10.37
CA ALA A 70 -5.50 -10.64 10.22
C ALA A 70 -6.32 -9.39 10.56
N GLY A 71 -7.39 -9.16 9.82
CA GLY A 71 -8.30 -8.06 10.07
C GLY A 71 -7.87 -6.71 9.54
N SER A 72 -6.68 -6.65 8.94
CA SER A 72 -6.15 -5.40 8.39
C SER A 72 -5.36 -5.72 7.14
N ILE A 73 -5.06 -4.70 6.35
CA ILE A 73 -4.19 -4.87 5.18
C ILE A 73 -2.84 -4.27 5.57
N ILE A 74 -1.97 -5.13 6.07
CA ILE A 74 -0.64 -4.73 6.55
C ILE A 74 0.39 -5.65 5.92
N TYR A 75 1.45 -5.07 5.36
CA TYR A 75 2.55 -5.82 4.81
C TYR A 75 3.84 -5.46 5.55
N LYS A 76 4.53 -6.49 6.04
CA LYS A 76 5.82 -6.34 6.73
C LYS A 76 6.90 -6.58 5.71
N ASP A 77 7.45 -5.48 5.18
CA ASP A 77 8.40 -5.56 4.06
C ASP A 77 9.12 -4.22 3.95
N THR A 78 9.99 -4.10 2.93
CA THR A 78 10.49 -2.79 2.56
C THR A 78 9.34 -1.97 1.98
N LYS A 79 9.49 -0.65 2.00
CA LYS A 79 8.45 0.24 1.48
C LYS A 79 8.08 -0.09 0.04
N ALA A 80 9.09 -0.28 -0.80
CA ALA A 80 8.86 -0.56 -2.22
C ALA A 80 8.12 -1.88 -2.42
N ASN A 81 8.53 -2.92 -1.68
CA ASN A 81 7.89 -4.23 -1.80
C ASN A 81 6.49 -4.22 -1.21
N ALA A 82 6.29 -3.53 -0.10
CA ALA A 82 4.97 -3.41 0.51
C ALA A 82 3.99 -2.72 -0.45
N ASP A 83 4.41 -1.62 -1.06
CA ASP A 83 3.58 -0.92 -2.04
C ASP A 83 3.24 -1.82 -3.23
N LYS A 84 4.21 -2.58 -3.72
CA LYS A 84 3.99 -3.50 -4.84
C LYS A 84 3.00 -4.59 -4.45
N ARG A 85 3.19 -5.19 -3.28
CA ARG A 85 2.27 -6.23 -2.78
C ARG A 85 0.85 -5.68 -2.64
N ALA A 86 0.73 -4.46 -2.13
CA ALA A 86 -0.57 -3.82 -1.96
C ALA A 86 -1.24 -3.56 -3.30
N LYS A 87 -0.48 -3.06 -4.28
CA LYS A 87 -1.03 -2.81 -5.61
C LYS A 87 -1.47 -4.09 -6.29
N ASP A 88 -0.68 -5.16 -6.16
CA ASP A 88 -1.03 -6.45 -6.74
C ASP A 88 -2.29 -7.01 -6.10
N ALA A 89 -2.40 -6.90 -4.78
CA ALA A 89 -3.58 -7.35 -4.04
C ALA A 89 -4.81 -6.52 -4.39
N PHE A 90 -4.62 -5.22 -4.56
CA PHE A 90 -5.70 -4.31 -4.96
C PHE A 90 -6.20 -4.69 -6.35
N ALA A 91 -5.30 -4.93 -7.29
CA ALA A 91 -5.67 -5.36 -8.64
C ALA A 91 -6.45 -6.67 -8.61
N SER A 92 -6.03 -7.61 -7.76
CA SER A 92 -6.75 -8.87 -7.59
C SER A 92 -8.14 -8.64 -7.01
N GLY A 93 -8.27 -7.72 -6.05
CA GLY A 93 -9.57 -7.36 -5.48
C GLY A 93 -10.50 -6.74 -6.49
N ILE A 94 -9.97 -5.85 -7.33
CA ILE A 94 -10.77 -5.23 -8.40
C ILE A 94 -11.21 -6.30 -9.40
N ALA A 95 -10.32 -7.22 -9.77
CA ALA A 95 -10.66 -8.32 -10.67
C ALA A 95 -11.77 -9.19 -10.07
N LYS A 96 -11.67 -9.48 -8.79
CA LYS A 96 -12.68 -10.28 -8.09
C LYS A 96 -14.03 -9.59 -8.10
N LEU A 97 -14.04 -8.28 -7.87
CA LEU A 97 -15.25 -7.48 -7.92
C LEU A 97 -15.88 -7.54 -9.32
N ARG A 98 -15.05 -7.43 -10.35
CA ARG A 98 -15.52 -7.44 -11.75
C ARG A 98 -16.09 -8.79 -12.15
N GLU A 99 -15.59 -9.89 -11.56
CA GLU A 99 -16.14 -11.22 -11.81
C GLU A 99 -17.61 -11.32 -11.39
N GLY A 100 -17.95 -10.64 -10.30
CA GLY A 100 -19.33 -10.64 -9.82
C GLY A 100 -20.22 -9.62 -10.51
N GLY A 101 -19.66 -8.82 -11.43
CA GLY A 101 -20.39 -7.76 -12.12
C GLY A 101 -20.28 -6.42 -11.39
N ILE A 102 -20.00 -5.36 -12.14
CA ILE A 102 -19.84 -4.04 -11.58
C ILE A 102 -20.99 -3.09 -11.92
N GLY A 103 -22.08 -3.62 -12.50
CA GLY A 103 -23.13 -2.79 -13.07
C GLY A 103 -23.47 -1.53 -12.27
N SER A 104 -23.79 -1.70 -10.98
CA SER A 104 -24.16 -0.57 -10.12
C SER A 104 -22.98 0.32 -9.76
N TYR A 105 -21.76 -0.12 -9.99
CA TYR A 105 -20.55 0.62 -9.61
C TYR A 105 -19.79 1.18 -10.79
N ALA A 106 -20.25 0.94 -11.99
CA ALA A 106 -19.53 1.36 -13.21
C ALA A 106 -19.30 2.86 -13.19
N GLY A 107 -18.05 3.25 -13.36
CA GLY A 107 -17.66 4.66 -13.36
C GLY A 107 -17.17 5.19 -12.03
N LEU A 108 -17.37 4.46 -10.93
CA LEU A 108 -16.82 4.90 -9.64
C LEU A 108 -15.30 4.83 -9.67
N ILE A 109 -14.68 5.79 -8.99
CA ILE A 109 -13.23 5.85 -8.87
C ILE A 109 -12.84 5.38 -7.48
N VAL A 110 -12.04 4.33 -7.43
CA VAL A 110 -11.59 3.68 -6.20
C VAL A 110 -10.09 3.90 -6.06
N VAL A 111 -9.63 4.21 -4.85
CA VAL A 111 -8.21 4.45 -4.60
C VAL A 111 -7.69 3.48 -3.56
N LEU A 112 -6.41 3.14 -3.72
CA LEU A 112 -5.63 2.44 -2.72
C LEU A 112 -4.75 3.46 -2.05
N LYS A 113 -4.82 3.53 -0.72
CA LYS A 113 -4.02 4.47 0.06
C LYS A 113 -3.08 3.71 0.97
N GLY A 114 -1.86 4.21 1.08
CA GLY A 114 -0.87 3.68 2.00
C GLY A 114 -0.56 4.69 3.08
N MET A 115 -0.36 4.21 4.31
CA MET A 115 0.01 5.08 5.42
C MET A 115 1.50 5.40 5.33
N ASP A 116 1.81 6.69 5.39
CA ASP A 116 3.19 7.14 5.54
C ASP A 116 3.53 7.10 7.03
N ASN A 117 4.45 6.24 7.41
CA ASN A 117 4.79 6.04 8.81
C ASN A 117 5.48 7.26 9.43
N ASP A 118 6.09 8.10 8.60
CA ASP A 118 6.79 9.29 9.11
C ASP A 118 5.84 10.43 9.39
N THR A 119 4.83 10.62 8.55
CA THR A 119 3.90 11.74 8.67
C THR A 119 2.54 11.34 9.21
N ASN A 120 2.27 10.03 9.30
CA ASN A 120 0.97 9.49 9.70
C ASN A 120 -0.17 9.97 8.81
N LYS A 121 0.12 10.13 7.53
CA LYS A 121 -0.87 10.55 6.54
C LYS A 121 -1.08 9.46 5.51
N TRP A 122 -2.31 9.38 5.01
CA TRP A 122 -2.65 8.47 3.93
C TRP A 122 -2.30 9.08 2.59
N ASN A 123 -1.57 8.34 1.78
CA ASN A 123 -1.20 8.78 0.43
C ASN A 123 -1.81 7.83 -0.58
N VAL A 124 -2.37 8.37 -1.65
CA VAL A 124 -2.90 7.55 -2.74
C VAL A 124 -1.72 6.94 -3.50
N ILE A 125 -1.72 5.62 -3.61
CA ILE A 125 -0.67 4.92 -4.36
C ILE A 125 -1.20 4.24 -5.61
N ASP A 126 -2.52 4.10 -5.74
CA ASP A 126 -3.13 3.57 -6.95
C ASP A 126 -4.57 4.06 -7.07
N ARG A 127 -5.08 4.07 -8.29
CA ARG A 127 -6.42 4.56 -8.59
C ARG A 127 -6.99 3.78 -9.76
N VAL A 128 -8.25 3.37 -9.63
CA VAL A 128 -8.94 2.60 -10.67
C VAL A 128 -10.33 3.18 -10.88
N THR A 129 -10.75 3.27 -12.14
CA THR A 129 -12.14 3.59 -12.49
C THR A 129 -12.83 2.28 -12.85
N LEU A 130 -13.91 1.99 -12.14
CA LEU A 130 -14.68 0.77 -12.36
C LEU A 130 -15.52 0.82 -13.64
#